data_fee513f903fcba9ad57095bce564d04d
#
_entry.id   fee513f903fcba9ad57095bce564d04d
#
_cell.length_a   1.000
_cell.length_b   1.000
_cell.length_c   1.000
_cell.angle_alpha   90.00
_cell.angle_beta   90.00
_cell.angle_gamma   90.00
#
_symmetry.space_group_name_H-M   'P 1'
#
loop_
_entity.id
_entity.type
_entity.pdbx_description
1 polymer ?
#
loop_
_entity_poly.entity_id
_entity_poly.type
_entity_poly.pdbx_seq_one_letter_code
_entity_poly.pdbx_strand_id
1 'polypeptide(L)'
;MNDIEELIINIKNRTLTEDTLSSGFYHLFCLDQKLPNLLSQKEYGKVKGMVIYRGFDCDKISFCKYVYDFAKGEFQRAHRSAALGNGIYFATKKYYANYYTRLSKLNSFFGANILSGKIGEDAKLTNPKILNHEFFRDQNKIIKILGQKFGDTLSERDLDYLYFFMHKQSDYMVKALTLGYDALIRQTPKNNGHIIVVYNRDKIVLNEKISEIFIPSFEK
;
A
#
# COMPACT_ATOMS: atom_id res chain seq x y z
N MET A 1 -23.45 0.65 6.07
CA MET A 1 -23.15 0.84 4.63
C MET A 1 -21.69 0.46 4.47
N ASN A 2 -21.34 -0.41 3.55
CA ASN A 2 -19.95 -0.74 3.33
C ASN A 2 -19.29 0.30 2.40
N ASP A 3 -17.96 0.36 2.40
CA ASP A 3 -17.20 1.39 1.66
C ASP A 3 -17.44 1.33 0.14
N ILE A 4 -17.79 0.17 -0.40
CA ILE A 4 -18.11 0.00 -1.83
C ILE A 4 -19.49 0.57 -2.13
N GLU A 5 -20.48 0.33 -1.28
CA GLU A 5 -21.83 0.91 -1.42
C GLU A 5 -21.77 2.42 -1.32
N GLU A 6 -21.02 2.94 -0.37
CA GLU A 6 -20.80 4.39 -0.22
C GLU A 6 -20.13 4.98 -1.45
N LEU A 7 -19.10 4.32 -1.99
CA LEU A 7 -18.44 4.73 -3.23
C LEU A 7 -19.46 4.83 -4.39
N ILE A 8 -20.27 3.80 -4.60
CA ILE A 8 -21.27 3.75 -5.67
C ILE A 8 -22.30 4.87 -5.53
N ILE A 9 -22.82 5.09 -4.32
CA ILE A 9 -23.78 6.16 -4.03
C ILE A 9 -23.17 7.54 -4.33
N ASN A 10 -21.94 7.79 -3.88
CA ASN A 10 -21.26 9.06 -4.11
C ASN A 10 -20.92 9.29 -5.59
N ILE A 11 -20.61 8.24 -6.36
CA ILE A 11 -20.45 8.36 -7.82
C ILE A 11 -21.78 8.79 -8.48
N LYS A 12 -22.89 8.10 -8.18
CA LYS A 12 -24.20 8.39 -8.74
C LYS A 12 -24.70 9.79 -8.41
N ASN A 13 -24.45 10.24 -7.18
CA ASN A 13 -24.85 11.55 -6.68
C ASN A 13 -23.89 12.69 -7.05
N ARG A 14 -22.74 12.40 -7.68
CA ARG A 14 -21.68 13.39 -8.00
C ARG A 14 -21.08 14.05 -6.75
N THR A 15 -21.06 13.35 -5.62
CA THR A 15 -20.55 13.80 -4.32
C THR A 15 -19.26 13.10 -3.89
N LEU A 16 -18.54 12.53 -4.87
CA LEU A 16 -17.32 11.76 -4.63
C LEU A 16 -16.23 12.63 -4.00
N THR A 17 -15.58 12.10 -2.96
CA THR A 17 -14.41 12.69 -2.30
C THR A 17 -13.18 11.79 -2.51
N GLU A 18 -11.97 12.32 -2.27
CA GLU A 18 -10.74 11.52 -2.33
C GLU A 18 -10.77 10.37 -1.32
N ASP A 19 -11.30 10.63 -0.13
CA ASP A 19 -11.39 9.63 0.94
C ASP A 19 -12.31 8.49 0.56
N THR A 20 -13.52 8.79 0.08
CA THR A 20 -14.50 7.79 -0.36
C THR A 20 -13.97 6.99 -1.54
N LEU A 21 -13.31 7.67 -2.50
CA LEU A 21 -12.67 7.01 -3.63
C LEU A 21 -11.59 6.03 -3.17
N SER A 22 -10.66 6.49 -2.34
CA SER A 22 -9.53 5.70 -1.86
C SER A 22 -9.99 4.51 -1.02
N SER A 23 -10.91 4.72 -0.07
CA SER A 23 -11.45 3.64 0.76
C SER A 23 -12.23 2.61 -0.07
N GLY A 24 -13.15 3.07 -0.92
CA GLY A 24 -13.95 2.19 -1.76
C GLY A 24 -13.09 1.38 -2.73
N PHE A 25 -12.06 1.97 -3.36
CA PHE A 25 -11.14 1.22 -4.23
C PHE A 25 -10.31 0.20 -3.47
N TYR A 26 -9.87 0.51 -2.25
CA TYR A 26 -9.15 -0.46 -1.43
C TYR A 26 -10.00 -1.71 -1.17
N HIS A 27 -11.25 -1.53 -0.78
CA HIS A 27 -12.20 -2.63 -0.56
C HIS A 27 -12.64 -3.31 -1.87
N LEU A 28 -12.85 -2.55 -2.95
CA LEU A 28 -13.20 -3.10 -4.26
C LEU A 28 -12.15 -4.09 -4.79
N PHE A 29 -10.88 -3.85 -4.45
CA PHE A 29 -9.78 -4.76 -4.76
C PHE A 29 -9.51 -5.78 -3.64
N CYS A 30 -10.31 -5.77 -2.56
CA CYS A 30 -10.18 -6.66 -1.39
C CYS A 30 -8.78 -6.66 -0.78
N LEU A 31 -8.14 -5.49 -0.72
CA LEU A 31 -6.76 -5.38 -0.23
C LEU A 31 -6.67 -5.47 1.30
N ASP A 32 -7.75 -5.19 2.00
CA ASP A 32 -7.90 -5.39 3.44
C ASP A 32 -7.87 -6.86 3.85
N GLN A 33 -8.23 -7.78 2.93
CA GLN A 33 -8.20 -9.23 3.14
C GLN A 33 -6.85 -9.86 2.77
N LYS A 34 -5.93 -9.08 2.20
CA LYS A 34 -4.61 -9.58 1.79
C LYS A 34 -3.65 -9.61 2.98
N LEU A 35 -2.92 -10.71 3.09
CA LEU A 35 -1.89 -10.91 4.12
C LEU A 35 -0.50 -10.90 3.48
N PRO A 36 0.51 -10.43 4.21
CA PRO A 36 1.90 -10.69 3.82
C PRO A 36 2.19 -12.19 3.79
N ASN A 37 3.06 -12.61 2.87
CA ASN A 37 3.53 -14.00 2.84
C ASN A 37 4.54 -14.21 3.98
N LEU A 38 4.21 -15.11 4.91
CA LEU A 38 5.11 -15.55 5.98
C LEU A 38 5.79 -16.85 5.57
N LEU A 39 7.11 -16.82 5.45
CA LEU A 39 7.90 -17.98 5.02
C LEU A 39 8.91 -18.36 6.10
N SER A 40 9.17 -19.66 6.23
CA SER A 40 10.28 -20.16 7.04
C SER A 40 11.61 -19.50 6.67
N GLN A 41 12.56 -19.45 7.60
CA GLN A 41 13.89 -18.89 7.34
C GLN A 41 14.55 -19.47 6.08
N LYS A 42 14.37 -20.78 5.86
CA LYS A 42 14.92 -21.49 4.71
C LYS A 42 14.26 -21.09 3.39
N GLU A 43 12.94 -20.97 3.39
CA GLU A 43 12.15 -20.55 2.22
C GLU A 43 12.39 -19.07 1.92
N TYR A 44 12.34 -18.21 2.93
CA TYR A 44 12.63 -16.78 2.80
C TYR A 44 14.03 -16.52 2.21
N GLY A 45 15.04 -17.35 2.59
CA GLY A 45 16.38 -17.28 2.02
C GLY A 45 16.43 -17.55 0.53
N LYS A 46 15.51 -18.37 0.00
CA LYS A 46 15.43 -18.75 -1.43
C LYS A 46 14.63 -17.75 -2.27
N VAL A 47 13.76 -16.95 -1.65
CA VAL A 47 12.95 -15.97 -2.37
C VAL A 47 13.87 -14.92 -2.98
N LYS A 48 13.84 -14.82 -4.29
CA LYS A 48 14.41 -13.72 -5.02
C LYS A 48 13.41 -12.56 -4.96
N GLY A 49 13.90 -11.36 -4.75
CA GLY A 49 13.05 -10.19 -4.64
C GLY A 49 13.79 -9.00 -4.06
N MET A 50 13.19 -7.85 -4.18
CA MET A 50 13.78 -6.60 -3.70
C MET A 50 13.66 -6.50 -2.18
N VAL A 51 14.78 -6.37 -1.48
CA VAL A 51 14.77 -6.14 -0.02
C VAL A 51 14.23 -4.76 0.29
N ILE A 52 13.30 -4.72 1.23
CA ILE A 52 12.59 -3.52 1.67
C ILE A 52 12.70 -3.35 3.18
N TYR A 53 12.69 -2.10 3.63
CA TYR A 53 12.83 -1.72 5.03
C TYR A 53 11.77 -0.70 5.41
N ARG A 54 11.17 -0.86 6.61
CA ARG A 54 10.27 0.12 7.20
C ARG A 54 10.72 0.47 8.60
N GLY A 55 10.95 1.74 8.85
CA GLY A 55 11.27 2.28 10.18
C GLY A 55 10.01 2.63 10.95
N PHE A 56 10.02 2.41 12.25
CA PHE A 56 8.95 2.77 13.18
C PHE A 56 9.50 3.67 14.28
N ASP A 57 8.76 4.73 14.53
CA ASP A 57 9.01 5.67 15.62
C ASP A 57 8.19 5.28 16.84
N CYS A 58 8.63 4.23 17.54
CA CYS A 58 7.95 3.70 18.72
C CYS A 58 8.94 2.93 19.61
N ASP A 59 8.55 2.66 20.86
CA ASP A 59 9.26 1.76 21.74
C ASP A 59 9.25 0.32 21.22
N LYS A 60 10.08 -0.53 21.84
CA LYS A 60 10.24 -1.91 21.40
C LYS A 60 8.95 -2.74 21.51
N ILE A 61 8.14 -2.51 22.55
CA ILE A 61 6.90 -3.25 22.79
C ILE A 61 5.87 -2.88 21.70
N SER A 62 5.71 -1.58 21.45
CA SER A 62 4.84 -1.08 20.38
C SER A 62 5.30 -1.56 19.01
N PHE A 63 6.61 -1.60 18.74
CA PHE A 63 7.15 -2.17 17.52
C PHE A 63 6.78 -3.63 17.34
N CYS A 64 6.89 -4.43 18.39
CA CYS A 64 6.51 -5.82 18.39
C CYS A 64 5.03 -6.01 18.05
N LYS A 65 4.16 -5.22 18.67
CA LYS A 65 2.73 -5.22 18.38
C LYS A 65 2.47 -4.85 16.91
N TYR A 66 3.08 -3.78 16.38
CA TYR A 66 2.92 -3.40 14.99
C TYR A 66 3.34 -4.48 13.99
N VAL A 67 4.43 -5.20 14.27
CA VAL A 67 4.89 -6.29 13.41
C VAL A 67 3.92 -7.46 13.45
N TYR A 68 3.39 -7.79 14.62
CA TYR A 68 2.38 -8.83 14.80
C TYR A 68 1.07 -8.48 14.08
N ASP A 69 0.54 -7.28 14.30
CA ASP A 69 -0.67 -6.77 13.65
C ASP A 69 -0.48 -6.75 12.11
N PHE A 70 0.71 -6.35 11.66
CA PHE A 70 1.04 -6.37 10.24
C PHE A 70 1.02 -7.78 9.65
N ALA A 71 1.61 -8.75 10.33
CA ALA A 71 1.61 -10.15 9.90
C ALA A 71 0.21 -10.75 9.85
N LYS A 72 -0.69 -10.32 10.74
CA LYS A 72 -2.11 -10.70 10.75
C LYS A 72 -3.00 -9.89 9.79
N GLY A 73 -2.45 -8.94 9.06
CA GLY A 73 -3.20 -8.09 8.14
C GLY A 73 -3.94 -6.93 8.79
N GLU A 74 -3.80 -6.72 10.09
CA GLU A 74 -4.46 -5.66 10.87
C GLU A 74 -3.71 -4.31 10.80
N PHE A 75 -2.69 -4.21 9.97
CA PHE A 75 -1.85 -3.03 9.88
C PHE A 75 -2.61 -1.82 9.34
N GLN A 76 -2.52 -0.71 10.06
CA GLN A 76 -3.10 0.55 9.60
C GLN A 76 -2.37 1.09 8.37
N ARG A 77 -3.15 1.53 7.40
CA ARG A 77 -2.66 2.20 6.19
C ARG A 77 -1.98 3.53 6.55
N ALA A 78 -1.13 4.02 5.66
CA ALA A 78 -0.59 5.38 5.80
C ALA A 78 -1.73 6.41 5.86
N HIS A 79 -1.51 7.50 6.60
CA HIS A 79 -2.49 8.57 6.70
C HIS A 79 -2.83 9.16 5.31
N ARG A 80 -4.05 9.71 5.18
CA ARG A 80 -4.67 10.29 3.99
C ARG A 80 -3.81 11.31 3.21
N SER A 81 -2.81 11.91 3.85
CA SER A 81 -1.88 12.88 3.25
C SER A 81 -0.61 12.27 2.63
N ALA A 82 -0.57 10.97 2.44
CA ALA A 82 0.61 10.32 1.91
C ALA A 82 0.85 10.66 0.42
N ALA A 83 1.99 11.24 0.10
CA ALA A 83 2.32 11.81 -1.22
C ALA A 83 2.24 10.83 -2.42
N LEU A 84 2.18 9.53 -2.16
CA LEU A 84 2.10 8.48 -3.18
C LEU A 84 0.86 7.58 -2.99
N GLY A 85 -0.19 8.12 -2.37
CA GLY A 85 -1.44 7.40 -2.14
C GLY A 85 -1.43 6.52 -0.91
N ASN A 86 -2.56 5.88 -0.67
CA ASN A 86 -2.86 5.11 0.53
C ASN A 86 -2.30 3.68 0.45
N GLY A 87 -1.09 3.47 0.93
CA GLY A 87 -0.39 2.19 0.91
C GLY A 87 0.63 2.04 2.02
N ILE A 88 1.38 0.94 2.02
CA ILE A 88 2.42 0.66 3.01
C ILE A 88 3.77 1.10 2.46
N TYR A 89 4.37 2.08 3.13
CA TYR A 89 5.62 2.70 2.71
C TYR A 89 6.83 1.93 3.21
N PHE A 90 7.75 1.64 2.29
CA PHE A 90 9.06 1.04 2.54
C PHE A 90 10.17 1.84 1.87
N ALA A 91 11.40 1.59 2.30
CA ALA A 91 12.61 2.06 1.64
C ALA A 91 13.45 0.87 1.15
N THR A 92 14.20 1.03 0.06
CA THR A 92 15.15 0.00 -0.41
C THR A 92 16.49 0.07 0.31
N LYS A 93 16.74 1.13 1.07
CA LYS A 93 17.94 1.32 1.88
C LYS A 93 17.58 1.39 3.36
N LYS A 94 18.21 0.56 4.19
CA LYS A 94 18.02 0.55 5.65
C LYS A 94 18.28 1.93 6.26
N TYR A 95 19.28 2.65 5.77
CA TYR A 95 19.60 4.01 6.22
C TYR A 95 18.41 4.98 6.03
N TYR A 96 17.71 4.88 4.90
CA TYR A 96 16.57 5.76 4.62
C TYR A 96 15.35 5.39 5.50
N ALA A 97 15.11 4.10 5.73
CA ALA A 97 14.09 3.66 6.69
C ALA A 97 14.42 4.18 8.11
N ASN A 98 15.68 4.18 8.48
CA ASN A 98 16.16 4.70 9.76
C ASN A 98 15.92 6.21 9.96
N TYR A 99 15.86 6.98 8.88
CA TYR A 99 15.51 8.40 8.94
C TYR A 99 14.11 8.61 9.55
N TYR A 100 13.16 7.77 9.19
CA TYR A 100 11.78 7.86 9.71
C TYR A 100 11.65 7.45 11.18
N THR A 101 12.60 6.69 11.73
CA THR A 101 12.64 6.36 13.17
C THR A 101 13.16 7.49 14.04
N ARG A 102 13.74 8.53 13.44
CA ARG A 102 14.40 9.64 14.13
C ARG A 102 13.58 10.93 14.15
N LEU A 103 12.37 10.91 13.61
CA LEU A 103 11.53 12.10 13.52
C LEU A 103 10.98 12.54 14.88
N SER A 104 10.91 11.64 15.89
CA SER A 104 10.57 12.02 17.25
C SER A 104 11.81 12.21 18.11
N LYS A 105 11.76 13.20 19.01
CA LYS A 105 12.80 13.46 20.00
C LYS A 105 12.96 12.32 21.03
N LEU A 106 12.03 11.38 21.10
CA LEU A 106 12.02 10.23 22.00
C LEU A 106 12.96 9.10 21.54
N ASN A 107 13.29 9.02 20.26
CA ASN A 107 14.04 7.90 19.70
C ASN A 107 15.55 7.90 19.95
N SER A 108 16.12 8.91 20.58
CA SER A 108 17.51 8.85 21.02
C SER A 108 17.76 7.78 22.09
N PHE A 109 16.70 7.28 22.75
CA PHE A 109 16.80 6.32 23.86
C PHE A 109 16.55 4.86 23.46
N PHE A 110 15.80 4.58 22.38
CA PHE A 110 15.26 3.23 22.13
C PHE A 110 15.87 2.49 20.93
N GLY A 111 16.75 3.12 20.18
CA GLY A 111 17.31 2.53 18.96
C GLY A 111 16.31 2.51 17.80
N ALA A 112 16.79 2.14 16.61
CA ALA A 112 15.97 2.12 15.42
C ALA A 112 15.21 0.78 15.29
N ASN A 113 13.91 0.82 15.40
CA ASN A 113 13.04 -0.33 15.14
C ASN A 113 12.74 -0.42 13.63
N ILE A 114 13.33 -1.40 12.95
CA ILE A 114 13.21 -1.57 11.50
C ILE A 114 12.67 -2.95 11.17
N LEU A 115 11.52 -2.97 10.53
CA LEU A 115 10.99 -4.16 9.84
C LEU A 115 11.71 -4.33 8.51
N SER A 116 12.17 -5.54 8.21
CA SER A 116 12.72 -5.91 6.91
C SER A 116 11.91 -7.02 6.27
N GLY A 117 11.77 -6.97 4.96
CA GLY A 117 11.08 -7.96 4.15
C GLY A 117 11.59 -7.93 2.72
N LYS A 118 10.88 -8.62 1.84
CA LYS A 118 11.11 -8.58 0.39
C LYS A 118 9.80 -8.29 -0.33
N ILE A 119 9.88 -7.66 -1.49
CA ILE A 119 8.79 -7.67 -2.46
C ILE A 119 9.01 -8.85 -3.38
N GLY A 120 7.98 -9.71 -3.54
CA GLY A 120 8.02 -10.86 -4.42
C GLY A 120 8.31 -10.48 -5.87
N GLU A 121 8.98 -11.36 -6.62
CA GLU A 121 9.32 -11.11 -8.03
C GLU A 121 8.09 -11.03 -8.94
N ASP A 122 6.96 -11.60 -8.52
CA ASP A 122 5.69 -11.54 -9.23
C ASP A 122 4.93 -10.21 -9.04
N ALA A 123 5.41 -9.33 -8.15
CA ALA A 123 4.81 -8.04 -7.91
C ALA A 123 4.99 -7.11 -9.13
N LYS A 124 3.89 -6.54 -9.60
CA LYS A 124 3.87 -5.57 -10.69
C LYS A 124 4.16 -4.17 -10.14
N LEU A 125 5.37 -3.68 -10.42
CA LEU A 125 5.81 -2.36 -9.99
C LEU A 125 5.73 -1.35 -11.13
N THR A 126 5.37 -0.11 -10.78
CA THR A 126 5.44 1.03 -11.70
C THR A 126 6.05 2.25 -10.99
N ASN A 127 6.20 3.35 -11.69
CA ASN A 127 6.61 4.64 -11.11
C ASN A 127 5.57 5.74 -11.46
N PRO A 128 5.57 6.87 -10.73
CA PRO A 128 4.56 7.92 -10.92
C PRO A 128 4.46 8.44 -12.36
N LYS A 129 5.59 8.52 -13.07
CA LYS A 129 5.63 9.04 -14.45
C LYS A 129 4.99 8.06 -15.43
N ILE A 130 5.38 6.79 -15.36
CA ILE A 130 4.82 5.72 -16.20
C ILE A 130 3.33 5.56 -15.90
N LEU A 131 2.97 5.46 -14.63
CA LEU A 131 1.59 5.29 -14.19
C LEU A 131 0.67 6.39 -14.74
N ASN A 132 1.06 7.66 -14.56
CA ASN A 132 0.27 8.76 -15.10
C ASN A 132 0.20 8.72 -16.63
N HIS A 133 1.31 8.45 -17.32
CA HIS A 133 1.32 8.35 -18.77
C HIS A 133 0.36 7.25 -19.26
N GLU A 134 0.38 6.07 -18.66
CA GLU A 134 -0.51 4.96 -19.04
C GLU A 134 -1.97 5.26 -18.73
N PHE A 135 -2.23 5.85 -17.55
CA PHE A 135 -3.60 6.18 -17.12
C PHE A 135 -4.25 7.24 -18.02
N PHE A 136 -3.47 8.25 -18.46
CA PHE A 136 -4.00 9.35 -19.26
C PHE A 136 -4.02 9.10 -20.77
N ARG A 137 -3.27 8.10 -21.23
CA ARG A 137 -3.14 7.83 -22.68
C ARG A 137 -4.41 7.29 -23.32
N ASP A 138 -5.19 6.49 -22.58
CA ASP A 138 -6.32 5.76 -23.15
C ASP A 138 -7.51 5.72 -22.19
N GLN A 139 -8.35 6.76 -22.28
CA GLN A 139 -9.58 6.90 -21.49
C GLN A 139 -10.51 5.69 -21.68
N ASN A 140 -10.72 5.26 -22.93
CA ASN A 140 -11.65 4.19 -23.23
C ASN A 140 -11.24 2.86 -22.57
N LYS A 141 -9.94 2.59 -22.54
CA LYS A 141 -9.40 1.41 -21.84
C LYS A 141 -9.68 1.49 -20.35
N ILE A 142 -9.48 2.64 -19.72
CA ILE A 142 -9.73 2.82 -18.29
C ILE A 142 -11.21 2.66 -17.97
N ILE A 143 -12.09 3.31 -18.72
CA ILE A 143 -13.55 3.19 -18.57
C ILE A 143 -14.00 1.74 -18.71
N LYS A 144 -13.46 1.01 -19.70
CA LYS A 144 -13.75 -0.42 -19.87
C LYS A 144 -13.31 -1.26 -18.65
N ILE A 145 -12.12 -1.01 -18.09
CA ILE A 145 -11.65 -1.70 -16.89
C ILE A 145 -12.58 -1.39 -15.71
N LEU A 146 -12.94 -0.13 -15.50
CA LEU A 146 -13.88 0.27 -14.45
C LEU A 146 -15.26 -0.38 -14.63
N GLY A 147 -15.80 -0.38 -15.85
CA GLY A 147 -17.06 -1.06 -16.17
C GLY A 147 -17.02 -2.55 -15.84
N GLN A 148 -15.93 -3.24 -16.13
CA GLN A 148 -15.75 -4.65 -15.72
C GLN A 148 -15.72 -4.84 -14.20
N LYS A 149 -15.22 -3.87 -13.45
CA LYS A 149 -15.14 -3.94 -11.97
C LYS A 149 -16.49 -3.66 -11.31
N PHE A 150 -17.22 -2.68 -11.81
CA PHE A 150 -18.50 -2.26 -11.22
C PHE A 150 -19.71 -3.00 -11.83
N GLY A 151 -19.53 -3.70 -12.99
CA GLY A 151 -20.61 -4.37 -13.70
C GLY A 151 -21.72 -3.40 -14.08
N ASP A 152 -22.97 -3.88 -14.03
CA ASP A 152 -24.16 -3.07 -14.36
C ASP A 152 -24.55 -2.06 -13.26
N THR A 153 -23.75 -1.93 -12.22
CA THR A 153 -24.05 -1.06 -11.07
C THR A 153 -23.92 0.43 -11.44
N LEU A 154 -23.01 0.76 -12.36
CA LEU A 154 -22.74 2.12 -12.82
C LEU A 154 -23.09 2.26 -14.31
N SER A 155 -23.75 3.37 -14.66
CA SER A 155 -24.00 3.75 -16.05
C SER A 155 -22.71 4.26 -16.73
N GLU A 156 -22.69 4.35 -18.07
CA GLU A 156 -21.57 4.97 -18.80
C GLU A 156 -21.28 6.40 -18.31
N ARG A 157 -22.30 7.20 -18.03
CA ARG A 157 -22.15 8.54 -17.45
C ARG A 157 -21.51 8.53 -16.08
N ASP A 158 -21.75 7.51 -15.26
CA ASP A 158 -21.15 7.36 -13.94
C ASP A 158 -19.66 6.98 -14.07
N LEU A 159 -19.35 6.11 -15.02
CA LEU A 159 -17.97 5.70 -15.32
C LEU A 159 -17.14 6.86 -15.88
N ASP A 160 -17.73 7.68 -16.77
CA ASP A 160 -17.10 8.91 -17.26
C ASP A 160 -16.80 9.90 -16.10
N TYR A 161 -17.78 10.13 -15.23
CA TYR A 161 -17.59 10.97 -14.06
C TYR A 161 -16.48 10.44 -13.15
N LEU A 162 -16.49 9.13 -12.87
CA LEU A 162 -15.46 8.49 -12.06
C LEU A 162 -14.06 8.67 -12.69
N TYR A 163 -13.93 8.42 -14.01
CA TYR A 163 -12.68 8.63 -14.72
C TYR A 163 -12.17 10.06 -14.61
N PHE A 164 -13.03 11.07 -14.86
CA PHE A 164 -12.64 12.48 -14.75
C PHE A 164 -12.29 12.88 -13.31
N PHE A 165 -12.97 12.31 -12.32
CA PHE A 165 -12.62 12.52 -10.93
C PHE A 165 -11.23 11.96 -10.62
N MET A 166 -10.95 10.70 -11.00
CA MET A 166 -9.65 10.07 -10.84
C MET A 166 -8.54 10.80 -11.61
N HIS A 167 -8.85 11.38 -12.76
CA HIS A 167 -7.91 12.16 -13.55
C HIS A 167 -7.43 13.41 -12.81
N LYS A 168 -8.32 14.09 -12.10
CA LYS A 168 -8.02 15.32 -11.35
C LYS A 168 -7.31 15.05 -10.03
N GLN A 169 -7.47 13.86 -9.47
CA GLN A 169 -6.94 13.51 -8.18
C GLN A 169 -5.50 12.96 -8.25
N SER A 170 -4.73 13.21 -7.20
CA SER A 170 -3.35 12.75 -7.08
C SER A 170 -3.21 11.35 -6.48
N ASP A 171 -4.32 10.64 -6.18
CA ASP A 171 -4.23 9.33 -5.57
C ASP A 171 -3.65 8.29 -6.53
N TYR A 172 -2.38 8.02 -6.34
CA TYR A 172 -1.66 7.03 -7.13
C TYR A 172 -2.12 5.59 -6.88
N MET A 173 -2.66 5.28 -5.69
CA MET A 173 -3.16 3.94 -5.38
C MET A 173 -4.32 3.57 -6.31
N VAL A 174 -5.29 4.46 -6.44
CA VAL A 174 -6.48 4.24 -7.26
C VAL A 174 -6.10 3.98 -8.72
N LYS A 175 -5.19 4.81 -9.27
CA LYS A 175 -4.68 4.66 -10.64
C LYS A 175 -3.89 3.35 -10.82
N ALA A 176 -3.03 3.03 -9.84
CA ALA A 176 -2.21 1.82 -9.88
C ALA A 176 -3.07 0.55 -9.85
N LEU A 177 -4.04 0.49 -8.93
CA LEU A 177 -4.95 -0.66 -8.81
C LEU A 177 -5.82 -0.83 -10.06
N THR A 178 -6.31 0.27 -10.65
CA THR A 178 -7.06 0.22 -11.90
C THR A 178 -6.25 -0.39 -13.03
N LEU A 179 -4.96 -0.08 -13.13
CA LEU A 179 -4.06 -0.63 -14.14
C LEU A 179 -3.43 -1.98 -13.76
N GLY A 180 -3.76 -2.52 -12.58
CA GLY A 180 -3.31 -3.83 -12.10
C GLY A 180 -1.88 -3.85 -11.56
N TYR A 181 -1.39 -2.72 -11.05
CA TYR A 181 -0.11 -2.62 -10.35
C TYR A 181 -0.27 -2.87 -8.85
N ASP A 182 0.69 -3.60 -8.26
CA ASP A 182 0.70 -3.94 -6.84
C ASP A 182 1.43 -2.91 -5.98
N ALA A 183 2.38 -2.19 -6.57
CA ALA A 183 3.21 -1.22 -5.86
C ALA A 183 3.75 -0.11 -6.78
N LEU A 184 4.11 1.00 -6.15
CA LEU A 184 4.72 2.16 -6.80
C LEU A 184 6.13 2.37 -6.26
N ILE A 185 7.09 2.59 -7.16
CA ILE A 185 8.48 2.87 -6.82
C ILE A 185 8.85 4.31 -7.23
N ARG A 186 9.45 5.06 -6.32
CA ARG A 186 9.94 6.41 -6.56
C ARG A 186 11.37 6.56 -6.05
N GLN A 187 12.25 7.11 -6.89
CA GLN A 187 13.60 7.45 -6.47
C GLN A 187 13.58 8.54 -5.39
N THR A 188 14.40 8.37 -4.37
CA THR A 188 14.56 9.38 -3.32
C THR A 188 15.45 10.53 -3.80
N PRO A 189 15.24 11.76 -3.27
CA PRO A 189 16.20 12.84 -3.47
C PRO A 189 17.63 12.39 -3.08
N LYS A 190 18.65 12.87 -3.79
CA LYS A 190 20.07 12.57 -3.54
C LYS A 190 20.49 11.10 -3.76
N ASN A 191 19.75 10.34 -4.59
CA ASN A 191 20.07 8.93 -4.93
C ASN A 191 20.24 8.00 -3.71
N ASN A 192 19.58 8.29 -2.59
CA ASN A 192 19.64 7.48 -1.37
C ASN A 192 18.79 6.19 -1.45
N GLY A 193 18.48 5.69 -2.64
CA GLY A 193 17.65 4.54 -2.88
C GLY A 193 16.24 4.90 -3.38
N HIS A 194 15.27 4.06 -3.09
CA HIS A 194 13.89 4.26 -3.52
C HIS A 194 12.93 4.18 -2.34
N ILE A 195 11.84 4.92 -2.43
CA ILE A 195 10.61 4.69 -1.65
C ILE A 195 9.75 3.75 -2.48
N ILE A 196 9.19 2.75 -1.85
CA ILE A 196 8.23 1.83 -2.43
C ILE A 196 6.96 1.94 -1.61
N VAL A 197 5.84 2.12 -2.28
CA VAL A 197 4.52 2.07 -1.66
C VAL A 197 3.82 0.81 -2.15
N VAL A 198 3.60 -0.12 -1.26
CA VAL A 198 2.92 -1.38 -1.57
C VAL A 198 1.44 -1.21 -1.28
N TYR A 199 0.61 -1.42 -2.29
CA TYR A 199 -0.84 -1.41 -2.16
C TYR A 199 -1.37 -2.81 -1.86
N ASN A 200 -0.81 -3.84 -2.50
CA ASN A 200 -1.20 -5.23 -2.33
C ASN A 200 -0.26 -5.96 -1.37
N ARG A 201 -0.74 -6.24 -0.14
CA ARG A 201 0.08 -6.80 0.95
C ARG A 201 0.54 -8.23 0.68
N ASP A 202 -0.17 -9.01 -0.13
CA ASP A 202 0.24 -10.39 -0.47
C ASP A 202 1.55 -10.45 -1.29
N LYS A 203 2.01 -9.30 -1.81
CA LYS A 203 3.30 -9.16 -2.49
C LYS A 203 4.47 -8.91 -1.54
N ILE A 204 4.20 -8.75 -0.25
CA ILE A 204 5.23 -8.61 0.79
C ILE A 204 5.56 -9.99 1.35
N VAL A 205 6.84 -10.32 1.37
CA VAL A 205 7.36 -11.57 1.93
C VAL A 205 8.12 -11.25 3.20
N LEU A 206 7.70 -11.86 4.32
CA LEU A 206 8.31 -11.74 5.63
C LEU A 206 8.85 -13.10 6.09
N ASN A 207 9.85 -13.06 6.96
CA ASN A 207 10.32 -14.24 7.65
C ASN A 207 9.39 -14.56 8.84
N GLU A 208 8.96 -15.81 8.99
CA GLU A 208 8.08 -16.25 10.09
C GLU A 208 8.65 -15.98 11.49
N LYS A 209 10.00 -15.93 11.64
CA LYS A 209 10.63 -15.53 12.91
C LYS A 209 10.17 -14.17 13.43
N ILE A 210 9.61 -13.33 12.56
CA ILE A 210 8.97 -12.07 12.95
C ILE A 210 7.73 -12.34 13.79
N SER A 211 6.99 -13.41 13.52
CA SER A 211 5.81 -13.81 14.29
C SER A 211 6.15 -14.57 15.57
N GLU A 212 7.21 -15.40 15.57
CA GLU A 212 7.61 -16.21 16.72
C GLU A 212 8.16 -15.38 17.89
N ILE A 213 8.77 -14.23 17.61
CA ILE A 213 9.36 -13.37 18.66
C ILE A 213 8.30 -12.80 19.62
N PHE A 214 6.99 -12.84 19.25
CA PHE A 214 5.96 -12.01 19.89
C PHE A 214 4.74 -12.75 20.43
N ILE A 215 4.52 -14.01 20.05
CA ILE A 215 3.34 -14.78 20.49
C ILE A 215 3.29 -15.02 22.02
N PRO A 216 4.41 -15.25 22.74
CA PRO A 216 4.32 -15.59 24.17
C PRO A 216 3.92 -14.45 25.10
N SER A 217 4.00 -13.19 24.66
CA SER A 217 3.88 -12.02 25.55
C SER A 217 2.51 -11.36 25.53
N PHE A 218 1.65 -11.65 24.52
CA PHE A 218 0.39 -10.96 24.31
C PHE A 218 -0.86 -11.82 24.55
N GLU A 219 -0.71 -13.13 24.74
CA GLU A 219 -1.82 -14.05 25.06
C GLU A 219 -1.97 -14.35 26.56
N LYS A 220 -1.38 -13.51 27.43
CA LYS A 220 -1.58 -13.63 28.88
C LYS A 220 -2.32 -12.44 29.43
#